data_157b3764aa20ce706f424964ab5239b9
#
_entry.id   157b3764aa20ce706f424964ab5239b9
#
_cell.length_a   1.000
_cell.length_b   1.000
_cell.length_c   1.000
_cell.angle_alpha   90.00
_cell.angle_beta   90.00
_cell.angle_gamma   90.00
#
_symmetry.space_group_name_H-M   'P 1'
#
loop_
_entity.id
_entity.type
_entity.pdbx_description
1 polymer ?
#
loop_
_entity_poly.entity_id
_entity_poly.type
_entity_poly.pdbx_seq_one_letter_code
_entity_poly.pdbx_strand_id
1 'polypeptide(L)'
;NNTSVIPARIFGNKESGGSIEVMLERVLDGNKALVQIRSGRSPKIGSNIILNSITVKCIGRQDSFFILQFDRPPLEIFNAIGHVPLPPYIKRPDEDLDKDRYATVYEDKTLQGSVAAPTAGLHFDDNLLETIKNKGVKIATVNLSVGAGTFQPVKVENIEEHDIHSEYLEVTPKVVDMVMQTKAKGRKVFAVGTTATRALETAFIDESTKGFSGYTKLFIYPGYKFKVVDKLITNFHLPQSSLLMLVSAFIGYEKMMQLYKIAVEREYRFLSYGDAMLLEKHEI
;
A
#
# COMPACT_ATOMS: atom_id res chain seq x y z
N ASN A 1 3.57 4.47 -7.91
CA ASN A 1 2.32 4.73 -7.21
C ASN A 1 2.37 6.11 -6.55
N ASN A 2 1.52 7.04 -7.00
CA ASN A 2 1.47 8.42 -6.52
C ASN A 2 0.39 8.68 -5.45
N THR A 3 -0.12 7.62 -4.82
CA THR A 3 -1.11 7.78 -3.76
C THR A 3 -0.57 8.64 -2.61
N SER A 4 -1.41 9.46 -2.01
CA SER A 4 -1.08 10.23 -0.82
C SER A 4 -1.58 9.52 0.44
N VAL A 5 -0.72 9.48 1.45
CA VAL A 5 -1.05 8.85 2.74
C VAL A 5 -1.83 9.86 3.58
N ILE A 6 -2.95 9.41 4.12
CA ILE A 6 -3.71 10.18 5.11
C ILE A 6 -3.22 9.85 6.53
N PRO A 7 -3.35 10.78 7.48
CA PRO A 7 -3.06 10.51 8.89
C PRO A 7 -4.14 9.59 9.49
N ALA A 8 -4.12 8.35 9.08
CA ALA A 8 -5.21 7.38 9.22
C ALA A 8 -5.38 6.79 10.62
N ARG A 9 -4.51 7.14 11.58
CA ARG A 9 -4.53 6.60 12.94
C ARG A 9 -4.97 7.65 13.95
N ILE A 10 -5.97 7.34 14.77
CA ILE A 10 -6.42 8.20 15.87
C ILE A 10 -6.44 7.37 17.16
N PHE A 11 -5.93 7.97 18.24
CA PHE A 11 -6.02 7.41 19.58
C PHE A 11 -7.18 8.06 20.34
N GLY A 12 -7.81 7.30 21.22
CA GLY A 12 -8.94 7.78 22.01
C GLY A 12 -9.32 6.83 23.13
N ASN A 13 -10.53 6.98 23.63
CA ASN A 13 -11.06 6.18 24.72
C ASN A 13 -12.49 5.74 24.43
N LYS A 14 -12.87 4.60 24.95
CA LYS A 14 -14.30 4.20 25.05
C LYS A 14 -14.95 5.02 26.18
N GLU A 15 -16.26 5.18 26.16
CA GLU A 15 -17.00 5.78 27.26
C GLU A 15 -16.69 5.10 28.61
N SER A 16 -16.39 3.81 28.60
CA SER A 16 -15.96 3.05 29.79
C SER A 16 -14.54 3.36 30.28
N GLY A 17 -13.82 4.29 29.63
CA GLY A 17 -12.46 4.72 30.00
C GLY A 17 -11.32 3.89 29.37
N GLY A 18 -11.63 2.76 28.74
CA GLY A 18 -10.58 1.93 28.10
C GLY A 18 -9.99 2.60 26.87
N SER A 19 -8.66 2.57 26.74
CA SER A 19 -7.95 3.10 25.57
C SER A 19 -8.33 2.38 24.26
N ILE A 20 -8.32 3.10 23.17
CA ILE A 20 -8.66 2.62 21.84
C ILE A 20 -7.74 3.26 20.80
N GLU A 21 -7.34 2.47 19.82
CA GLU A 21 -6.68 2.92 18.59
C GLU A 21 -7.59 2.64 17.41
N VAL A 22 -7.88 3.66 16.63
CA VAL A 22 -8.70 3.59 15.43
C VAL A 22 -7.83 3.81 14.22
N MET A 23 -7.86 2.87 13.27
CA MET A 23 -7.16 2.95 11.99
C MET A 23 -8.19 2.96 10.86
N LEU A 24 -8.18 4.01 10.06
CA LEU A 24 -9.05 4.12 8.89
C LEU A 24 -8.74 3.01 7.89
N GLU A 25 -9.76 2.33 7.40
CA GLU A 25 -9.68 1.43 6.23
C GLU A 25 -10.17 2.15 4.98
N ARG A 26 -11.38 2.69 5.04
CA ARG A 26 -11.96 3.53 3.97
C ARG A 26 -13.12 4.37 4.48
N VAL A 27 -13.36 5.47 3.79
CA VAL A 27 -14.55 6.30 4.00
C VAL A 27 -15.74 5.64 3.32
N LEU A 28 -16.89 5.71 3.98
CA LEU A 28 -18.21 5.29 3.49
C LEU A 28 -19.13 6.49 3.34
N ASP A 29 -20.26 6.32 2.66
CA ASP A 29 -21.26 7.37 2.51
C ASP A 29 -21.90 7.78 3.85
N GLY A 30 -22.37 9.00 3.92
CA GLY A 30 -23.12 9.52 5.08
C GLY A 30 -22.26 9.72 6.34
N ASN A 31 -21.08 10.29 6.19
CA ASN A 31 -20.14 10.57 7.29
C ASN A 31 -19.76 9.32 8.09
N LYS A 32 -19.64 8.18 7.42
CA LYS A 32 -19.23 6.90 8.02
C LYS A 32 -17.84 6.52 7.57
N ALA A 33 -17.16 5.75 8.40
CA ALA A 33 -15.89 5.13 8.04
C ALA A 33 -15.85 3.66 8.47
N LEU A 34 -15.25 2.85 7.62
CA LEU A 34 -14.83 1.49 7.95
C LEU A 34 -13.44 1.60 8.58
N VAL A 35 -13.28 1.03 9.77
CA VAL A 35 -12.06 1.17 10.55
C VAL A 35 -11.64 -0.15 11.20
N GLN A 36 -10.35 -0.34 11.37
CA GLN A 36 -9.82 -1.31 12.33
C GLN A 36 -9.79 -0.67 13.72
N ILE A 37 -10.08 -1.45 14.74
CA ILE A 37 -10.03 -1.00 16.12
C ILE A 37 -9.15 -1.94 16.93
N ARG A 38 -8.16 -1.36 17.59
CA ARG A 38 -7.33 -2.06 18.58
C ARG A 38 -7.68 -1.55 19.98
N SER A 39 -8.12 -2.46 20.84
CA SER A 39 -8.46 -2.17 22.25
C SER A 39 -8.45 -3.47 23.05
N GLY A 40 -8.36 -3.38 24.37
CA GLY A 40 -8.39 -4.56 25.24
C GLY A 40 -9.70 -5.37 25.14
N ARG A 41 -10.83 -4.67 24.94
CA ARG A 41 -12.14 -5.27 24.61
C ARG A 41 -12.77 -4.46 23.49
N SER A 42 -13.28 -5.11 22.47
CA SER A 42 -13.96 -4.45 21.35
C SER A 42 -15.13 -3.56 21.82
N PRO A 43 -15.34 -2.40 21.17
CA PRO A 43 -16.49 -1.56 21.46
C PRO A 43 -17.78 -2.31 21.09
N LYS A 44 -18.84 -2.06 21.85
CA LYS A 44 -20.17 -2.60 21.53
C LYS A 44 -20.83 -1.75 20.43
N ILE A 45 -21.63 -2.40 19.57
CA ILE A 45 -22.48 -1.67 18.62
C ILE A 45 -23.46 -0.81 19.43
N GLY A 46 -23.58 0.46 19.02
CA GLY A 46 -24.39 1.47 19.69
C GLY A 46 -23.62 2.30 20.74
N SER A 47 -22.41 1.88 21.14
CA SER A 47 -21.59 2.65 22.09
C SER A 47 -20.86 3.81 21.43
N ASN A 48 -20.51 4.81 22.24
CA ASN A 48 -19.70 5.94 21.81
C ASN A 48 -18.22 5.70 22.06
N ILE A 49 -17.41 6.32 21.22
CA ILE A 49 -15.96 6.36 21.30
C ILE A 49 -15.55 7.83 21.28
N ILE A 50 -14.63 8.21 22.13
CA ILE A 50 -14.14 9.58 22.25
C ILE A 50 -12.76 9.63 21.61
N LEU A 51 -12.68 10.30 20.46
CA LEU A 51 -11.46 10.51 19.69
C LEU A 51 -10.98 11.95 19.91
N ASN A 52 -10.00 12.13 20.80
CA ASN A 52 -9.64 13.44 21.34
C ASN A 52 -10.88 14.10 22.02
N SER A 53 -11.42 15.16 21.47
CA SER A 53 -12.67 15.81 21.93
C SER A 53 -13.91 15.47 21.10
N ILE A 54 -13.78 14.56 20.11
CA ILE A 54 -14.84 14.24 19.16
C ILE A 54 -15.48 12.92 19.58
N THR A 55 -16.80 12.90 19.71
CA THR A 55 -17.56 11.69 19.99
C THR A 55 -18.02 11.06 18.67
N VAL A 56 -17.68 9.80 18.46
CA VAL A 56 -18.15 8.99 17.33
C VAL A 56 -18.90 7.78 17.82
N LYS A 57 -19.85 7.28 17.03
CA LYS A 57 -20.69 6.15 17.40
C LYS A 57 -20.29 4.89 16.63
N CYS A 58 -20.09 3.79 17.32
CA CYS A 58 -19.92 2.48 16.69
C CYS A 58 -21.30 1.97 16.28
N ILE A 59 -21.61 1.97 14.99
CA ILE A 59 -22.94 1.63 14.47
C ILE A 59 -23.04 0.24 13.87
N GLY A 60 -21.91 -0.44 13.63
CA GLY A 60 -21.92 -1.76 13.00
C GLY A 60 -20.55 -2.40 12.90
N ARG A 61 -20.55 -3.59 12.30
CA ARG A 61 -19.34 -4.35 11.92
C ARG A 61 -19.50 -4.89 10.51
N GLN A 62 -18.37 -4.98 9.83
CA GLN A 62 -18.22 -5.68 8.55
C GLN A 62 -16.95 -6.51 8.63
N ASP A 63 -17.08 -7.84 8.65
CA ASP A 63 -15.97 -8.77 8.87
C ASP A 63 -15.17 -8.45 10.15
N SER A 64 -13.89 -8.17 10.05
CA SER A 64 -13.02 -7.76 11.16
C SER A 64 -13.05 -6.25 11.45
N PHE A 65 -13.74 -5.47 10.62
CA PHE A 65 -13.80 -4.02 10.72
C PHE A 65 -15.04 -3.54 11.48
N PHE A 66 -14.96 -2.31 11.99
CA PHE A 66 -16.07 -1.59 12.61
C PHE A 66 -16.53 -0.46 11.70
N ILE A 67 -17.82 -0.12 11.79
CA ILE A 67 -18.39 1.05 11.12
C ILE A 67 -18.62 2.12 12.16
N LEU A 68 -17.92 3.24 12.01
CA LEU A 68 -18.07 4.42 12.87
C LEU A 68 -18.85 5.50 12.15
N GLN A 69 -19.79 6.12 12.87
CA GLN A 69 -20.55 7.30 12.43
C GLN A 69 -19.93 8.56 13.06
N PHE A 70 -19.60 9.51 12.20
CA PHE A 70 -19.05 10.81 12.55
C PHE A 70 -20.11 11.90 12.40
N ASP A 71 -19.89 13.07 13.01
CA ASP A 71 -20.75 14.26 12.90
C ASP A 71 -20.46 15.07 11.62
N ARG A 72 -19.34 14.83 10.98
CA ARG A 72 -18.85 15.48 9.74
C ARG A 72 -18.02 14.51 8.91
N PRO A 73 -17.54 14.89 7.71
CA PRO A 73 -16.76 14.00 6.85
C PRO A 73 -15.55 13.41 7.59
N PRO A 74 -15.38 12.08 7.63
CA PRO A 74 -14.30 11.41 8.37
C PRO A 74 -12.91 11.92 8.00
N LEU A 75 -12.64 12.20 6.71
CA LEU A 75 -11.32 12.70 6.27
C LEU A 75 -10.95 14.05 6.91
N GLU A 76 -11.91 14.92 7.17
CA GLU A 76 -11.64 16.19 7.87
C GLU A 76 -11.13 15.93 9.28
N ILE A 77 -11.74 14.96 9.97
CA ILE A 77 -11.36 14.59 11.33
C ILE A 77 -9.98 13.91 11.34
N PHE A 78 -9.76 12.94 10.45
CA PHE A 78 -8.46 12.27 10.34
C PHE A 78 -7.35 13.25 9.97
N ASN A 79 -7.58 14.18 9.06
CA ASN A 79 -6.59 15.21 8.71
C ASN A 79 -6.31 16.19 9.86
N ALA A 80 -7.30 16.47 10.72
CA ALA A 80 -7.15 17.42 11.83
C ALA A 80 -6.44 16.81 13.05
N ILE A 81 -6.75 15.58 13.42
CA ILE A 81 -6.27 14.96 14.68
C ILE A 81 -5.58 13.60 14.48
N GLY A 82 -5.45 13.14 13.26
CA GLY A 82 -4.84 11.85 12.95
C GLY A 82 -3.32 11.88 13.01
N HIS A 83 -2.77 10.69 13.15
CA HIS A 83 -1.35 10.38 13.16
C HIS A 83 -0.94 9.63 11.91
N VAL A 84 0.32 9.79 11.49
CA VAL A 84 0.89 9.03 10.37
C VAL A 84 0.80 7.53 10.70
N PRO A 85 0.19 6.73 9.82
CA PRO A 85 -0.02 5.31 10.08
C PRO A 85 1.26 4.50 9.81
N LEU A 86 2.30 4.74 10.61
CA LEU A 86 3.55 3.99 10.49
C LEU A 86 3.29 2.48 10.60
N PRO A 87 3.97 1.65 9.81
CA PRO A 87 3.84 0.20 9.86
C PRO A 87 4.09 -0.37 11.26
N PRO A 88 3.46 -1.50 11.63
CA PRO A 88 3.52 -2.05 13.00
C PRO A 88 4.91 -2.44 13.49
N TYR A 89 5.87 -2.66 12.59
CA TYR A 89 7.24 -2.99 12.93
C TYR A 89 8.08 -1.76 13.33
N ILE A 90 7.58 -0.54 13.06
CA ILE A 90 8.16 0.70 13.57
C ILE A 90 7.59 0.94 14.98
N LYS A 91 8.35 0.52 15.99
CA LYS A 91 7.90 0.50 17.40
C LYS A 91 8.14 1.84 18.11
N ARG A 92 7.77 2.93 17.49
CA ARG A 92 7.76 4.27 18.08
C ARG A 92 6.52 5.04 17.66
N PRO A 93 6.09 6.05 18.42
CA PRO A 93 5.11 7.02 17.94
C PRO A 93 5.60 7.69 16.64
N ASP A 94 4.66 8.19 15.85
CA ASP A 94 4.98 9.07 14.74
C ASP A 94 5.46 10.44 15.27
N GLU A 95 6.32 11.06 14.50
CA GLU A 95 6.86 12.38 14.72
C GLU A 95 6.48 13.30 13.56
N ASP A 96 6.60 14.62 13.72
CA ASP A 96 6.29 15.56 12.64
C ASP A 96 7.11 15.30 11.38
N LEU A 97 8.35 14.83 11.55
CA LEU A 97 9.22 14.46 10.43
C LEU A 97 8.64 13.30 9.60
N ASP A 98 7.84 12.41 10.17
CA ASP A 98 7.25 11.29 9.45
C ASP A 98 6.20 11.74 8.43
N LYS A 99 5.57 12.90 8.62
CA LYS A 99 4.64 13.48 7.66
C LYS A 99 5.30 13.71 6.30
N ASP A 100 6.57 14.13 6.33
CA ASP A 100 7.35 14.38 5.12
C ASP A 100 8.10 13.11 4.65
N ARG A 101 8.62 12.33 5.59
CA ARG A 101 9.46 11.16 5.29
C ARG A 101 8.66 9.91 4.89
N TYR A 102 7.41 9.79 5.32
CA TYR A 102 6.52 8.69 4.93
C TYR A 102 5.62 9.08 3.75
N ALA A 103 6.15 9.92 2.86
CA ALA A 103 5.52 10.37 1.63
C ALA A 103 6.54 10.33 0.47
N THR A 104 6.10 9.96 -0.73
CA THR A 104 6.96 10.02 -1.91
C THR A 104 7.02 11.45 -2.45
N VAL A 105 8.15 11.86 -3.05
CA VAL A 105 8.31 13.19 -3.65
C VAL A 105 7.38 13.44 -4.84
N TYR A 106 6.74 12.39 -5.34
CA TYR A 106 5.79 12.44 -6.45
C TYR A 106 4.34 12.09 -6.02
N GLU A 107 4.03 12.15 -4.72
CA GLU A 107 2.64 11.95 -4.27
C GLU A 107 1.71 13.02 -4.88
N ASP A 108 0.50 12.61 -5.17
CA ASP A 108 -0.58 13.52 -5.55
C ASP A 108 -1.54 13.71 -4.37
N LYS A 109 -1.46 14.86 -3.71
CA LYS A 109 -2.27 15.19 -2.53
C LYS A 109 -3.77 15.27 -2.80
N THR A 110 -4.18 15.31 -4.07
CA THR A 110 -5.59 15.23 -4.45
C THR A 110 -6.12 13.80 -4.42
N LEU A 111 -5.22 12.80 -4.46
CA LEU A 111 -5.54 11.37 -4.44
C LEU A 111 -5.37 10.79 -3.03
N GLN A 112 -6.01 11.43 -2.06
CA GLN A 112 -6.02 10.96 -0.67
C GLN A 112 -6.90 9.70 -0.53
N GLY A 113 -6.37 8.66 0.09
CA GLY A 113 -7.12 7.41 0.30
C GLY A 113 -6.27 6.25 0.76
N SER A 114 -4.96 6.44 0.84
CA SER A 114 -4.04 5.37 1.26
C SER A 114 -3.70 5.48 2.74
N VAL A 115 -3.69 4.35 3.43
CA VAL A 115 -3.25 4.25 4.83
C VAL A 115 -1.82 3.71 4.95
N ALA A 116 -1.15 3.47 3.83
CA ALA A 116 0.25 3.10 3.77
C ALA A 116 0.95 3.77 2.58
N ALA A 117 2.16 4.24 2.79
CA ALA A 117 2.99 4.78 1.71
C ALA A 117 3.46 3.68 0.76
N PRO A 118 3.60 3.96 -0.54
CA PRO A 118 4.27 3.07 -1.48
C PRO A 118 5.79 3.14 -1.24
N THR A 119 6.27 2.45 -0.20
CA THR A 119 7.56 2.69 0.44
C THR A 119 8.80 2.46 -0.44
N ALA A 120 8.69 1.67 -1.51
CA ALA A 120 9.76 1.59 -2.50
C ALA A 120 10.02 2.95 -3.20
N GLY A 121 9.02 3.80 -3.29
CA GLY A 121 9.14 5.14 -3.84
C GLY A 121 9.92 6.11 -2.95
N LEU A 122 10.08 5.82 -1.65
CA LEU A 122 10.85 6.64 -0.72
C LEU A 122 12.35 6.66 -1.02
N HIS A 123 12.84 5.75 -1.85
CA HIS A 123 14.22 5.73 -2.33
C HIS A 123 14.50 6.76 -3.44
N PHE A 124 13.47 7.44 -3.93
CA PHE A 124 13.58 8.44 -4.98
C PHE A 124 13.47 9.84 -4.40
N ASP A 125 14.41 10.70 -4.76
CA ASP A 125 14.34 12.13 -4.56
C ASP A 125 14.21 12.87 -5.90
N ASP A 126 14.00 14.18 -5.85
CA ASP A 126 13.84 15.01 -7.06
C ASP A 126 15.07 14.97 -7.96
N ASN A 127 16.28 14.95 -7.38
CA ASN A 127 17.54 14.92 -8.12
C ASN A 127 17.68 13.60 -8.90
N LEU A 128 17.36 12.47 -8.29
CA LEU A 128 17.37 11.17 -8.95
C LEU A 128 16.33 11.10 -10.08
N LEU A 129 15.12 11.60 -9.84
CA LEU A 129 14.08 11.64 -10.87
C LEU A 129 14.50 12.52 -12.05
N GLU A 130 15.10 13.68 -11.80
CA GLU A 130 15.62 14.54 -12.86
C GLU A 130 16.76 13.87 -13.63
N THR A 131 17.69 13.23 -12.93
CA THR A 131 18.78 12.47 -13.56
C THR A 131 18.26 11.38 -14.48
N ILE A 132 17.25 10.65 -14.06
CA ILE A 132 16.59 9.58 -14.85
C ILE A 132 15.93 10.18 -16.10
N LYS A 133 15.19 11.29 -15.95
CA LYS A 133 14.58 12.01 -17.08
C LYS A 133 15.62 12.50 -18.09
N ASN A 134 16.72 13.06 -17.62
CA ASN A 134 17.82 13.56 -18.46
C ASN A 134 18.52 12.44 -19.25
N LYS A 135 18.45 11.20 -18.76
CA LYS A 135 18.87 10.00 -19.49
C LYS A 135 17.85 9.52 -20.54
N GLY A 136 16.75 10.22 -20.73
CA GLY A 136 15.70 9.89 -21.70
C GLY A 136 14.72 8.82 -21.21
N VAL A 137 14.74 8.46 -19.93
CA VAL A 137 13.76 7.52 -19.35
C VAL A 137 12.44 8.24 -19.11
N LYS A 138 11.37 7.68 -19.61
CA LYS A 138 10.01 8.19 -19.38
C LYS A 138 9.52 7.76 -18.00
N ILE A 139 8.93 8.69 -17.26
CA ILE A 139 8.34 8.44 -15.96
C ILE A 139 6.83 8.61 -16.08
N ALA A 140 6.09 7.65 -15.53
CA ALA A 140 4.64 7.68 -15.42
C ALA A 140 4.23 7.31 -13.99
N THR A 141 3.06 7.76 -13.58
CA THR A 141 2.47 7.44 -12.28
C THR A 141 1.20 6.62 -12.45
N VAL A 142 0.99 5.69 -11.52
CA VAL A 142 -0.27 4.97 -11.34
C VAL A 142 -0.77 5.29 -9.93
N ASN A 143 -2.07 5.16 -9.70
CA ASN A 143 -2.64 5.26 -8.37
C ASN A 143 -3.09 3.88 -7.88
N LEU A 144 -2.76 3.54 -6.66
CA LEU A 144 -3.33 2.42 -5.93
C LEU A 144 -3.44 2.83 -4.45
N SER A 145 -4.67 2.86 -3.96
CA SER A 145 -4.97 3.18 -2.57
C SER A 145 -4.80 1.93 -1.71
N VAL A 146 -3.82 1.97 -0.82
CA VAL A 146 -3.48 0.86 0.07
C VAL A 146 -4.36 0.91 1.32
N GLY A 147 -5.14 -0.14 1.57
CA GLY A 147 -5.92 -0.30 2.79
C GLY A 147 -5.09 -0.83 3.97
N ALA A 148 -5.62 -0.71 5.19
CA ALA A 148 -4.95 -1.18 6.42
C ALA A 148 -4.76 -2.71 6.44
N GLY A 149 -5.53 -3.44 5.65
CA GLY A 149 -5.41 -4.89 5.48
C GLY A 149 -4.06 -5.36 4.94
N THR A 150 -3.32 -4.49 4.24
CA THR A 150 -1.99 -4.81 3.66
C THR A 150 -0.96 -5.23 4.72
N PHE A 151 -1.12 -4.80 5.95
CA PHE A 151 -0.22 -5.18 7.06
C PHE A 151 -0.60 -6.50 7.73
N GLN A 152 -1.66 -7.17 7.30
CA GLN A 152 -2.05 -8.45 7.86
C GLN A 152 -1.16 -9.57 7.30
N PRO A 153 -0.63 -10.47 8.14
CA PRO A 153 0.12 -11.62 7.68
C PRO A 153 -0.79 -12.61 6.96
N VAL A 154 -0.24 -13.36 6.01
CA VAL A 154 -0.91 -14.51 5.40
C VAL A 154 -1.10 -15.59 6.47
N LYS A 155 -2.35 -15.95 6.77
CA LYS A 155 -2.72 -16.88 7.86
C LYS A 155 -3.24 -18.22 7.37
N VAL A 156 -3.25 -18.46 6.07
CA VAL A 156 -3.77 -19.69 5.47
C VAL A 156 -2.61 -20.65 5.15
N GLU A 157 -2.84 -21.94 5.30
CA GLU A 157 -1.88 -22.98 4.91
C GLU A 157 -1.81 -23.12 3.39
N ASN A 158 -2.92 -22.94 2.71
CA ASN A 158 -3.01 -22.94 1.26
C ASN A 158 -3.09 -21.51 0.72
N ILE A 159 -2.10 -21.09 -0.06
CA ILE A 159 -1.99 -19.74 -0.62
C ILE A 159 -3.20 -19.37 -1.47
N GLU A 160 -3.81 -20.32 -2.17
CA GLU A 160 -4.97 -20.11 -3.04
C GLU A 160 -6.23 -19.71 -2.25
N GLU A 161 -6.27 -20.01 -0.95
CA GLU A 161 -7.37 -19.66 -0.04
C GLU A 161 -7.20 -18.27 0.60
N HIS A 162 -6.07 -17.60 0.32
CA HIS A 162 -5.83 -16.27 0.89
C HIS A 162 -6.72 -15.22 0.23
N ASP A 163 -7.70 -14.70 1.00
CA ASP A 163 -8.53 -13.58 0.55
C ASP A 163 -7.78 -12.25 0.74
N ILE A 164 -7.27 -11.73 -0.37
CA ILE A 164 -6.66 -10.40 -0.40
C ILE A 164 -7.75 -9.34 -0.35
N HIS A 165 -7.55 -8.35 0.53
CA HIS A 165 -8.41 -7.17 0.57
C HIS A 165 -8.41 -6.47 -0.78
N SER A 166 -9.62 -6.07 -1.20
CA SER A 166 -9.84 -5.34 -2.44
C SER A 166 -9.28 -3.92 -2.30
N GLU A 167 -8.42 -3.52 -3.22
CA GLU A 167 -7.82 -2.19 -3.26
C GLU A 167 -8.21 -1.46 -4.55
N TYR A 168 -8.55 -0.18 -4.42
CA TYR A 168 -8.88 0.67 -5.57
C TYR A 168 -7.60 1.11 -6.29
N LEU A 169 -7.61 1.02 -7.60
CA LEU A 169 -6.50 1.50 -8.42
C LEU A 169 -6.96 2.21 -9.69
N GLU A 170 -6.08 3.04 -10.20
CA GLU A 170 -6.25 3.72 -11.48
C GLU A 170 -4.96 3.68 -12.31
N VAL A 171 -5.08 3.22 -13.54
CA VAL A 171 -4.06 3.29 -14.59
C VAL A 171 -4.67 4.02 -15.78
N THR A 172 -4.22 5.25 -16.03
CA THR A 172 -4.82 6.11 -17.06
C THR A 172 -4.50 5.61 -18.47
N PRO A 173 -5.31 5.97 -19.49
CA PRO A 173 -5.03 5.65 -20.89
C PRO A 173 -3.63 6.11 -21.34
N LYS A 174 -3.18 7.27 -20.88
CA LYS A 174 -1.85 7.79 -21.17
C LYS A 174 -0.73 6.86 -20.68
N VAL A 175 -0.90 6.27 -19.51
CA VAL A 175 0.08 5.31 -18.95
C VAL A 175 0.07 4.03 -19.78
N VAL A 176 -1.09 3.52 -20.13
CA VAL A 176 -1.23 2.34 -21.02
C VAL A 176 -0.50 2.58 -22.34
N ASP A 177 -0.75 3.72 -23.01
CA ASP A 177 -0.08 4.07 -24.27
C ASP A 177 1.44 4.14 -24.11
N MET A 178 1.94 4.71 -23.00
CA MET A 178 3.39 4.77 -22.72
C MET A 178 4.00 3.38 -22.53
N VAL A 179 3.31 2.48 -21.84
CA VAL A 179 3.73 1.09 -21.65
C VAL A 179 3.77 0.36 -22.99
N MET A 180 2.69 0.45 -23.77
CA MET A 180 2.59 -0.21 -25.08
C MET A 180 3.67 0.26 -26.05
N GLN A 181 3.92 1.58 -26.13
CA GLN A 181 4.99 2.15 -26.96
C GLN A 181 6.38 1.70 -26.50
N THR A 182 6.58 1.57 -25.20
CA THR A 182 7.84 1.09 -24.62
C THR A 182 8.10 -0.36 -25.01
N LYS A 183 7.10 -1.21 -24.86
CA LYS A 183 7.17 -2.63 -25.24
C LYS A 183 7.36 -2.80 -26.76
N ALA A 184 6.62 -2.05 -27.58
CA ALA A 184 6.75 -2.10 -29.03
C ALA A 184 8.16 -1.73 -29.55
N LYS A 185 8.90 -0.92 -28.79
CA LYS A 185 10.30 -0.57 -29.07
C LYS A 185 11.31 -1.57 -28.49
N GLY A 186 10.86 -2.70 -27.96
CA GLY A 186 11.73 -3.69 -27.30
C GLY A 186 12.40 -3.18 -26.02
N ARG A 187 11.86 -2.11 -25.40
CA ARG A 187 12.40 -1.50 -24.19
C ARG A 187 11.70 -2.06 -22.96
N LYS A 188 12.29 -1.79 -21.78
CA LYS A 188 11.86 -2.38 -20.50
C LYS A 188 10.95 -1.44 -19.72
N VAL A 189 9.96 -2.02 -19.05
CA VAL A 189 9.06 -1.37 -18.10
C VAL A 189 9.56 -1.67 -16.68
N PHE A 190 9.89 -0.61 -15.94
CA PHE A 190 10.30 -0.68 -14.54
C PHE A 190 9.11 -0.30 -13.67
N ALA A 191 8.76 -1.13 -12.71
CA ALA A 191 7.82 -0.79 -11.66
C ALA A 191 8.58 -0.41 -10.38
N VAL A 192 8.17 0.67 -9.74
CA VAL A 192 8.67 1.08 -8.43
C VAL A 192 7.59 0.73 -7.39
N GLY A 193 7.86 -0.34 -6.64
CA GLY A 193 6.99 -0.90 -5.63
C GLY A 193 6.05 -1.99 -6.12
N THR A 194 5.67 -2.84 -5.19
CA THR A 194 4.72 -3.95 -5.42
C THR A 194 3.33 -3.45 -5.77
N THR A 195 2.93 -2.28 -5.25
CA THR A 195 1.65 -1.63 -5.58
C THR A 195 1.59 -1.17 -7.03
N ALA A 196 2.66 -0.55 -7.55
CA ALA A 196 2.75 -0.17 -8.96
C ALA A 196 2.75 -1.41 -9.87
N THR A 197 3.44 -2.47 -9.47
CA THR A 197 3.41 -3.77 -10.17
C THR A 197 1.99 -4.32 -10.24
N ARG A 198 1.29 -4.39 -9.11
CA ARG A 198 -0.09 -4.90 -9.08
C ARG A 198 -1.05 -4.04 -9.90
N ALA A 199 -0.88 -2.72 -9.87
CA ALA A 199 -1.70 -1.81 -10.66
C ALA A 199 -1.51 -2.05 -12.16
N LEU A 200 -0.27 -2.11 -12.63
CA LEU A 200 0.04 -2.38 -14.04
C LEU A 200 -0.43 -3.77 -14.47
N GLU A 201 -0.10 -4.81 -13.72
CA GLU A 201 -0.49 -6.18 -14.06
C GLU A 201 -2.02 -6.36 -14.03
N THR A 202 -2.75 -5.67 -13.13
CA THR A 202 -4.23 -5.65 -13.15
C THR A 202 -4.76 -4.99 -14.43
N ALA A 203 -4.24 -3.81 -14.78
CA ALA A 203 -4.71 -3.09 -15.96
C ALA A 203 -4.50 -3.87 -17.26
N PHE A 204 -3.46 -4.69 -17.32
CA PHE A 204 -3.11 -5.49 -18.50
C PHE A 204 -3.56 -6.95 -18.41
N ILE A 205 -4.46 -7.32 -17.49
CA ILE A 205 -5.16 -8.61 -17.53
C ILE A 205 -5.87 -8.76 -18.88
N ASP A 206 -6.55 -7.70 -19.32
CA ASP A 206 -7.01 -7.56 -20.69
C ASP A 206 -5.92 -6.86 -21.51
N GLU A 207 -5.34 -7.57 -22.48
CA GLU A 207 -4.26 -7.07 -23.34
C GLU A 207 -4.73 -5.96 -24.30
N SER A 208 -6.03 -5.82 -24.49
CA SER A 208 -6.66 -4.76 -25.31
C SER A 208 -6.99 -3.49 -24.49
N THR A 209 -6.55 -3.42 -23.23
CA THR A 209 -6.90 -2.34 -22.30
C THR A 209 -6.56 -0.96 -22.85
N LYS A 210 -7.42 0.01 -22.53
CA LYS A 210 -7.19 1.45 -22.77
C LYS A 210 -7.07 2.25 -21.47
N GLY A 211 -6.89 1.56 -20.36
CA GLY A 211 -6.86 2.10 -19.02
C GLY A 211 -7.70 1.25 -18.07
N PHE A 212 -7.51 1.46 -16.78
CA PHE A 212 -8.26 0.75 -15.74
C PHE A 212 -8.56 1.69 -14.58
N SER A 213 -9.79 1.65 -14.10
CA SER A 213 -10.21 2.34 -12.88
C SER A 213 -11.18 1.43 -12.14
N GLY A 214 -10.85 1.00 -10.94
CA GLY A 214 -11.67 0.06 -10.19
C GLY A 214 -10.93 -0.69 -9.10
N TYR A 215 -11.60 -1.69 -8.55
CA TYR A 215 -11.06 -2.51 -7.47
C TYR A 215 -10.36 -3.75 -8.03
N THR A 216 -9.24 -4.13 -7.37
CA THR A 216 -8.49 -5.35 -7.68
C THR A 216 -8.33 -6.23 -6.46
N LYS A 217 -8.40 -7.53 -6.67
CA LYS A 217 -8.00 -8.59 -5.74
C LYS A 217 -6.81 -9.38 -6.31
N LEU A 218 -6.08 -8.82 -7.26
CA LEU A 218 -4.96 -9.52 -7.88
C LEU A 218 -3.93 -9.91 -6.83
N PHE A 219 -3.76 -11.20 -6.65
CA PHE A 219 -2.75 -11.83 -5.83
C PHE A 219 -1.67 -12.44 -6.71
N ILE A 220 -0.46 -11.90 -6.61
CA ILE A 220 0.70 -12.38 -7.37
C ILE A 220 1.53 -13.29 -6.46
N TYR A 221 1.63 -14.56 -6.85
CA TYR A 221 2.39 -15.60 -6.15
C TYR A 221 3.12 -16.51 -7.18
N PRO A 222 4.02 -17.39 -6.76
CA PRO A 222 4.78 -18.25 -7.68
C PRO A 222 3.90 -18.95 -8.70
N GLY A 223 4.28 -18.88 -9.97
CA GLY A 223 3.50 -19.36 -11.12
C GLY A 223 2.78 -18.25 -11.89
N TYR A 224 2.67 -17.03 -11.33
CA TYR A 224 2.11 -15.88 -12.04
C TYR A 224 2.99 -15.48 -13.24
N LYS A 225 2.35 -15.23 -14.39
CA LYS A 225 3.02 -14.79 -15.62
C LYS A 225 2.87 -13.27 -15.78
N PHE A 226 3.94 -12.54 -15.50
CA PHE A 226 3.96 -11.09 -15.65
C PHE A 226 3.81 -10.68 -17.12
N LYS A 227 2.87 -9.79 -17.39
CA LYS A 227 2.51 -9.34 -18.72
C LYS A 227 3.33 -8.14 -19.19
N VAL A 228 3.51 -7.16 -18.29
CA VAL A 228 4.10 -5.87 -18.67
C VAL A 228 5.33 -5.47 -17.88
N VAL A 229 5.43 -5.83 -16.61
CA VAL A 229 6.56 -5.43 -15.77
C VAL A 229 7.79 -6.31 -16.08
N ASP A 230 8.89 -5.68 -16.47
CA ASP A 230 10.15 -6.36 -16.78
C ASP A 230 11.17 -6.26 -15.65
N LYS A 231 11.15 -5.14 -14.89
CA LYS A 231 12.04 -4.89 -13.76
C LYS A 231 11.27 -4.29 -12.60
N LEU A 232 11.66 -4.66 -11.39
CA LEU A 232 11.00 -4.26 -10.16
C LEU A 232 12.01 -3.65 -9.19
N ILE A 233 11.72 -2.43 -8.72
CA ILE A 233 12.42 -1.82 -7.60
C ILE A 233 11.52 -1.98 -6.38
N THR A 234 12.01 -2.62 -5.33
CA THR A 234 11.23 -2.88 -4.12
C THR A 234 12.11 -3.00 -2.88
N ASN A 235 11.50 -2.83 -1.71
CA ASN A 235 12.16 -3.06 -0.42
C ASN A 235 12.37 -4.55 -0.15
N PHE A 236 13.16 -4.87 0.87
CA PHE A 236 13.18 -6.20 1.45
C PHE A 236 11.94 -6.41 2.34
N HIS A 237 11.29 -7.55 2.19
CA HIS A 237 10.02 -7.88 2.84
C HIS A 237 10.19 -8.97 3.90
N LEU A 238 9.25 -9.03 4.84
CA LEU A 238 9.21 -10.08 5.87
C LEU A 238 8.82 -11.44 5.29
N PRO A 239 9.29 -12.54 5.91
CA PRO A 239 8.78 -13.87 5.63
C PRO A 239 7.25 -13.95 5.82
N GLN A 240 6.61 -14.89 5.13
CA GLN A 240 5.17 -15.14 5.20
C GLN A 240 4.29 -13.93 4.83
N SER A 241 4.81 -13.03 4.00
CA SER A 241 4.06 -11.88 3.48
C SER A 241 3.67 -12.09 2.01
N SER A 242 2.53 -11.53 1.61
CA SER A 242 2.11 -11.49 0.21
C SER A 242 3.12 -10.76 -0.69
N LEU A 243 3.86 -9.81 -0.11
CA LEU A 243 4.90 -9.06 -0.80
C LEU A 243 6.11 -9.94 -1.15
N LEU A 244 6.53 -10.82 -0.23
CA LEU A 244 7.61 -11.77 -0.51
C LEU A 244 7.18 -12.81 -1.55
N MET A 245 5.91 -13.19 -1.58
CA MET A 245 5.35 -14.07 -2.61
C MET A 245 5.42 -13.43 -4.00
N LEU A 246 5.12 -12.14 -4.12
CA LEU A 246 5.26 -11.40 -5.37
C LEU A 246 6.74 -11.38 -5.83
N VAL A 247 7.67 -11.10 -4.93
CA VAL A 247 9.11 -11.15 -5.23
C VAL A 247 9.51 -12.54 -5.71
N SER A 248 9.06 -13.59 -5.02
CA SER A 248 9.31 -15.00 -5.40
C SER A 248 8.73 -15.32 -6.78
N ALA A 249 7.53 -14.82 -7.10
CA ALA A 249 6.94 -14.98 -8.43
C ALA A 249 7.77 -14.25 -9.51
N PHE A 250 8.37 -13.10 -9.16
CA PHE A 250 9.07 -12.24 -10.11
C PHE A 250 10.44 -12.78 -10.51
N ILE A 251 11.24 -13.28 -9.56
CA ILE A 251 12.63 -13.73 -9.79
C ILE A 251 12.84 -15.24 -9.65
N GLY A 252 11.80 -15.99 -9.25
CA GLY A 252 11.89 -17.41 -8.91
C GLY A 252 12.24 -17.63 -7.43
N TYR A 253 11.71 -18.72 -6.87
CA TYR A 253 11.83 -19.04 -5.43
C TYR A 253 13.28 -19.21 -4.97
N GLU A 254 14.06 -20.03 -5.69
CA GLU A 254 15.45 -20.32 -5.31
C GLU A 254 16.33 -19.07 -5.34
N LYS A 255 16.19 -18.27 -6.40
CA LYS A 255 16.93 -17.00 -6.53
C LYS A 255 16.54 -16.00 -5.44
N MET A 256 15.26 -15.92 -5.11
CA MET A 256 14.78 -15.11 -4.00
C MET A 256 15.40 -15.54 -2.69
N MET A 257 15.42 -16.84 -2.37
CA MET A 257 16.01 -17.36 -1.14
C MET A 257 17.51 -17.05 -1.05
N GLN A 258 18.26 -17.22 -2.15
CA GLN A 258 19.69 -16.90 -2.22
C GLN A 258 19.93 -15.41 -1.99
N LEU A 259 19.15 -14.55 -2.64
CA LEU A 259 19.25 -13.10 -2.53
C LEU A 259 18.99 -12.64 -1.10
N TYR A 260 17.95 -13.16 -0.45
CA TYR A 260 17.62 -12.81 0.92
C TYR A 260 18.67 -13.30 1.93
N LYS A 261 19.25 -14.49 1.69
CA LYS A 261 20.40 -14.99 2.48
C LYS A 261 21.59 -14.01 2.39
N ILE A 262 21.96 -13.59 1.18
CA ILE A 262 23.04 -12.60 0.95
C ILE A 262 22.71 -11.28 1.63
N ALA A 263 21.46 -10.82 1.56
CA ALA A 263 21.03 -9.59 2.19
C ALA A 263 21.20 -9.62 3.71
N VAL A 264 20.84 -10.74 4.35
CA VAL A 264 21.04 -10.92 5.79
C VAL A 264 22.54 -11.00 6.14
N GLU A 265 23.33 -11.76 5.39
CA GLU A 265 24.78 -11.89 5.61
C GLU A 265 25.53 -10.58 5.44
N ARG A 266 25.04 -9.69 4.58
CA ARG A 266 25.62 -8.36 4.31
C ARG A 266 24.95 -7.24 5.10
N GLU A 267 24.09 -7.56 6.05
CA GLU A 267 23.42 -6.62 6.95
C GLU A 267 22.61 -5.53 6.22
N TYR A 268 21.99 -5.88 5.08
CA TYR A 268 21.02 -4.99 4.44
C TYR A 268 19.84 -4.74 5.37
N ARG A 269 19.36 -3.50 5.39
CA ARG A 269 18.21 -3.10 6.20
C ARG A 269 16.92 -3.47 5.49
N PHE A 270 15.99 -4.05 6.24
CA PHE A 270 14.71 -4.51 5.73
C PHE A 270 13.61 -3.47 5.95
N LEU A 271 12.48 -3.65 5.26
CA LEU A 271 11.23 -2.93 5.44
C LEU A 271 11.25 -1.50 4.88
N SER A 272 10.26 -0.67 5.29
CA SER A 272 9.92 0.62 4.65
C SER A 272 11.05 1.64 4.62
N TYR A 273 11.82 1.75 5.70
CA TYR A 273 12.97 2.65 5.81
C TYR A 273 14.31 1.93 5.65
N GLY A 274 14.27 0.69 5.14
CA GLY A 274 15.45 -0.10 4.86
C GLY A 274 16.02 0.17 3.46
N ASP A 275 16.72 -0.83 2.95
CA ASP A 275 17.36 -0.80 1.64
C ASP A 275 16.42 -1.33 0.55
N ALA A 276 16.80 -1.17 -0.72
CA ALA A 276 16.01 -1.60 -1.87
C ALA A 276 16.76 -2.61 -2.74
N MET A 277 15.98 -3.34 -3.53
CA MET A 277 16.44 -4.26 -4.55
C MET A 277 16.02 -3.76 -5.92
N LEU A 278 16.87 -3.92 -6.93
CA LEU A 278 16.49 -3.87 -8.34
C LEU A 278 16.48 -5.29 -8.88
N LEU A 279 15.32 -5.77 -9.22
CA LEU A 279 15.06 -7.14 -9.64
C LEU A 279 14.75 -7.21 -11.14
N GLU A 280 15.23 -8.25 -11.79
CA GLU A 280 14.93 -8.57 -13.17
C GLU A 280 14.02 -9.79 -13.23
N LYS A 281 12.98 -9.71 -14.06
CA LYS A 281 12.01 -10.80 -14.23
C LYS A 281 12.71 -12.09 -14.65
N HIS A 282 12.38 -13.18 -13.97
CA HIS A 282 12.81 -14.51 -14.40
C HIS A 282 12.13 -14.86 -15.74
N GLU A 283 12.92 -15.22 -16.73
CA GLU A 283 12.40 -15.79 -17.97
C GLU A 283 12.12 -17.28 -17.72
N ILE A 284 10.85 -17.66 -17.84
CA ILE A 284 10.37 -19.04 -17.70
C ILE A 284 10.46 -19.71 -19.07
#